data_03b6dbf8ce7bb7201eb6a9896a9866cb
#
_entry.id   03b6dbf8ce7bb7201eb6a9896a9866cb
#
_cell.length_a   1.000
_cell.length_b   1.000
_cell.length_c   1.000
_cell.angle_alpha   90.00
_cell.angle_beta   90.00
_cell.angle_gamma   90.00
#
_symmetry.space_group_name_H-M   'P 1'
#
loop_
_entity.id
_entity.type
_entity.pdbx_description
1 polymer ?
#
loop_
_entity_poly.entity_id
_entity_poly.type
_entity_poly.pdbx_seq_one_letter_code
_entity_poly.pdbx_strand_id
1 'polypeptide(L)'
;MKFEDAYVKVCELVDDFEKHFEHYKTKKFDEASTRKKFIDNLFLALGWSVNPDNKISPHLQEVTVEDPQKQILNEGTKFADYAFYIINGQNKKHAFFVEAKQPSVEIKSAIPYLQVKNYAKYKGLPISVLTDFEQFHIVDCRTPFSPKHALEGDHKE
;
A
#
# COMPACT_ATOMS: atom_id res chain seq x y z
N MET A 1 4.45 11.80 16.66
CA MET A 1 3.02 11.63 17.04
C MET A 1 2.97 10.68 18.22
N LYS A 2 2.15 10.91 19.24
CA LYS A 2 1.95 9.96 20.34
C LYS A 2 1.02 8.83 19.90
N PHE A 3 1.13 7.67 20.52
CA PHE A 3 0.31 6.51 20.17
C PHE A 3 -1.20 6.81 20.28
N GLU A 4 -1.59 7.51 21.35
CA GLU A 4 -2.98 7.89 21.60
C GLU A 4 -3.56 8.77 20.49
N ASP A 5 -2.75 9.73 19.98
CA ASP A 5 -3.17 10.62 18.89
C ASP A 5 -3.33 9.82 17.56
N ALA A 6 -2.43 8.86 17.34
CA ALA A 6 -2.49 7.97 16.18
C ALA A 6 -3.75 7.09 16.23
N TYR A 7 -4.01 6.49 17.39
CA TYR A 7 -5.18 5.64 17.62
C TYR A 7 -6.50 6.39 17.36
N VAL A 8 -6.65 7.61 17.92
CA VAL A 8 -7.84 8.42 17.69
C VAL A 8 -8.05 8.70 16.21
N LYS A 9 -7.00 9.09 15.48
CA LYS A 9 -7.11 9.35 14.03
C LYS A 9 -7.50 8.11 13.22
N VAL A 10 -6.96 6.94 13.57
CA VAL A 10 -7.35 5.70 12.91
C VAL A 10 -8.80 5.36 13.19
N CYS A 11 -9.29 5.52 14.43
CA CYS A 11 -10.68 5.32 14.76
C CYS A 11 -11.62 6.27 13.97
N GLU A 12 -11.27 7.55 13.85
CA GLU A 12 -12.04 8.52 13.05
C GLU A 12 -12.15 8.09 11.58
N LEU A 13 -11.09 7.55 10.99
CA LEU A 13 -11.11 7.03 9.61
C LEU A 13 -12.02 5.80 9.48
N VAL A 14 -11.96 4.89 10.45
CA VAL A 14 -12.80 3.68 10.48
C VAL A 14 -14.27 4.07 10.65
N ASP A 15 -14.58 4.95 11.60
CA ASP A 15 -15.95 5.43 11.85
C ASP A 15 -16.55 6.10 10.60
N ASP A 16 -15.75 6.92 9.88
CA ASP A 16 -16.22 7.54 8.63
C ASP A 16 -16.46 6.48 7.55
N PHE A 17 -15.58 5.49 7.43
CA PHE A 17 -15.73 4.41 6.47
C PHE A 17 -17.00 3.58 6.75
N GLU A 18 -17.21 3.17 7.98
CA GLU A 18 -18.38 2.40 8.40
C GLU A 18 -19.67 3.16 8.19
N LYS A 19 -19.71 4.43 8.59
CA LYS A 19 -20.88 5.30 8.46
C LYS A 19 -21.32 5.49 7.01
N HIS A 20 -20.39 5.47 6.06
CA HIS A 20 -20.69 5.71 4.66
C HIS A 20 -20.32 4.51 3.77
N PHE A 21 -20.34 3.32 4.35
CA PHE A 21 -19.88 2.07 3.73
C PHE A 21 -20.48 1.86 2.33
N GLU A 22 -21.80 1.95 2.19
CA GLU A 22 -22.49 1.77 0.91
C GLU A 22 -22.00 2.74 -0.18
N HIS A 23 -21.64 3.95 0.18
CA HIS A 23 -21.08 4.93 -0.75
C HIS A 23 -19.68 4.51 -1.21
N TYR A 24 -18.80 4.09 -0.25
CA TYR A 24 -17.42 3.73 -0.56
C TYR A 24 -17.28 2.40 -1.30
N LYS A 25 -18.26 1.50 -1.18
CA LYS A 25 -18.31 0.25 -1.95
C LYS A 25 -18.81 0.43 -3.39
N THR A 26 -19.13 1.64 -3.82
CA THR A 26 -19.53 1.89 -5.22
C THR A 26 -18.31 2.04 -6.13
N LYS A 27 -18.48 1.71 -7.43
CA LYS A 27 -17.45 1.94 -8.45
C LYS A 27 -17.15 3.44 -8.69
N LYS A 28 -17.99 4.34 -8.20
CA LYS A 28 -17.78 5.79 -8.29
C LYS A 28 -16.70 6.28 -7.32
N PHE A 29 -16.51 5.55 -6.22
CA PHE A 29 -15.43 5.82 -5.28
C PHE A 29 -14.20 5.05 -5.74
N ASP A 30 -13.40 5.67 -6.58
CA ASP A 30 -12.27 5.06 -7.26
C ASP A 30 -11.03 4.89 -6.37
N GLU A 31 -10.00 4.26 -6.92
CA GLU A 31 -8.74 4.01 -6.22
C GLU A 31 -8.03 5.31 -5.80
N ALA A 32 -8.03 6.34 -6.64
CA ALA A 32 -7.42 7.63 -6.31
C ALA A 32 -8.12 8.30 -5.13
N SER A 33 -9.45 8.23 -5.09
CA SER A 33 -10.26 8.73 -3.98
C SER A 33 -10.01 7.93 -2.70
N THR A 34 -9.89 6.60 -2.80
CA THR A 34 -9.57 5.70 -1.68
C THR A 34 -8.20 6.04 -1.09
N ARG A 35 -7.19 6.20 -1.95
CA ARG A 35 -5.83 6.59 -1.55
C ARG A 35 -5.86 7.91 -0.79
N LYS A 36 -6.38 8.95 -1.40
CA LYS A 36 -6.39 10.32 -0.83
C LYS A 36 -7.17 10.42 0.47
N LYS A 37 -8.35 9.76 0.56
CA LYS A 37 -9.23 9.89 1.70
C LYS A 37 -8.82 9.02 2.88
N PHE A 38 -8.40 7.79 2.61
CA PHE A 38 -8.17 6.80 3.66
C PHE A 38 -6.73 6.37 3.79
N ILE A 39 -6.08 5.91 2.72
CA ILE A 39 -4.78 5.25 2.81
C ILE A 39 -3.68 6.25 3.15
N ASP A 40 -3.67 7.44 2.52
CA ASP A 40 -2.73 8.52 2.86
C ASP A 40 -2.87 8.91 4.34
N ASN A 41 -4.11 9.09 4.80
CA ASN A 41 -4.40 9.51 6.17
C ASN A 41 -4.09 8.41 7.20
N LEU A 42 -4.29 7.14 6.85
CA LEU A 42 -3.87 6.01 7.68
C LEU A 42 -2.35 6.01 7.89
N PHE A 43 -1.57 6.10 6.82
CA PHE A 43 -0.12 6.12 6.94
C PHE A 43 0.41 7.39 7.63
N LEU A 44 -0.24 8.54 7.42
CA LEU A 44 0.06 9.77 8.19
C LEU A 44 -0.22 9.58 9.68
N ALA A 45 -1.33 8.93 10.04
CA ALA A 45 -1.65 8.61 11.44
C ALA A 45 -0.64 7.63 12.04
N LEU A 46 -0.09 6.71 11.25
CA LEU A 46 0.98 5.80 11.65
C LEU A 46 2.37 6.46 11.71
N GLY A 47 2.48 7.75 11.38
CA GLY A 47 3.70 8.54 11.51
C GLY A 47 4.57 8.61 10.26
N TRP A 48 4.12 8.07 9.12
CA TRP A 48 4.82 8.18 7.85
C TRP A 48 4.58 9.53 7.18
N SER A 49 5.59 10.10 6.56
CA SER A 49 5.49 11.35 5.80
C SER A 49 4.99 11.08 4.37
N VAL A 50 3.68 10.81 4.24
CA VAL A 50 3.02 10.67 2.92
C VAL A 50 2.79 12.05 2.33
N ASN A 51 3.06 12.23 1.03
CA ASN A 51 2.96 13.52 0.35
C ASN A 51 3.75 14.64 1.06
N PRO A 52 5.06 14.45 1.25
CA PRO A 52 5.88 15.44 1.90
C PRO A 52 5.81 16.77 1.13
N ASP A 53 5.89 17.89 1.86
CA ASP A 53 6.01 19.21 1.25
C ASP A 53 7.11 19.18 0.16
N ASN A 54 6.85 19.77 -1.01
CA ASN A 54 7.78 19.83 -2.15
C ASN A 54 9.18 20.40 -1.82
N LYS A 55 9.35 20.89 -0.60
CA LYS A 55 10.65 21.36 -0.07
C LYS A 55 11.56 20.24 0.42
N ILE A 56 11.04 19.03 0.63
CA ILE A 56 11.85 17.89 1.09
C ILE A 56 12.55 17.27 -0.12
N SER A 57 13.87 17.22 -0.06
CA SER A 57 14.67 16.56 -1.10
C SER A 57 14.27 15.11 -1.28
N PRO A 58 14.20 14.58 -2.52
CA PRO A 58 13.73 13.22 -2.80
C PRO A 58 14.45 12.12 -2.02
N HIS A 59 15.73 12.30 -1.69
CA HIS A 59 16.49 11.34 -0.90
C HIS A 59 16.10 11.30 0.59
N LEU A 60 15.38 12.32 1.08
CA LEU A 60 14.87 12.39 2.45
C LEU A 60 13.37 12.06 2.56
N GLN A 61 12.73 11.74 1.46
CA GLN A 61 11.31 11.34 1.46
C GLN A 61 11.19 9.89 1.91
N GLU A 62 10.47 9.65 3.00
CA GLU A 62 10.19 8.30 3.52
C GLU A 62 9.16 7.55 2.70
N VAL A 63 8.29 8.26 2.00
CA VAL A 63 7.25 7.68 1.14
C VAL A 63 7.29 8.35 -0.22
N THR A 64 7.31 7.54 -1.27
CA THR A 64 7.12 7.97 -2.65
C THR A 64 5.81 7.42 -3.15
N VAL A 65 4.95 8.29 -3.65
CA VAL A 65 3.69 7.92 -4.29
C VAL A 65 3.95 7.63 -5.77
N GLU A 66 3.42 6.54 -6.28
CA GLU A 66 3.65 6.07 -7.65
C GLU A 66 5.15 5.88 -7.98
N ASP A 67 5.85 5.10 -7.15
CA ASP A 67 7.27 4.81 -7.38
C ASP A 67 7.46 4.01 -8.69
N PRO A 68 8.18 4.57 -9.68
CA PRO A 68 8.40 3.91 -10.94
C PRO A 68 9.28 2.68 -10.78
N GLN A 69 8.68 1.49 -10.88
CA GLN A 69 9.43 0.26 -10.99
C GLN A 69 9.63 -0.04 -12.47
N LYS A 70 10.86 0.02 -12.97
CA LYS A 70 11.19 -0.48 -14.29
C LYS A 70 10.97 -2.00 -14.28
N GLN A 71 9.80 -2.43 -14.64
CA GLN A 71 9.58 -3.85 -14.94
C GLN A 71 10.22 -4.13 -16.29
N ILE A 72 11.28 -4.93 -16.27
CA ILE A 72 11.85 -5.53 -17.48
C ILE A 72 10.97 -6.73 -17.86
N LEU A 73 9.68 -6.48 -18.02
CA LEU A 73 8.74 -7.41 -18.62
C LEU A 73 8.10 -6.66 -19.78
N ASN A 74 7.96 -7.33 -20.91
CA ASN A 74 7.56 -6.82 -22.23
C ASN A 74 6.29 -5.95 -22.33
N GLU A 75 5.74 -5.46 -21.23
CA GLU A 75 4.48 -4.74 -21.16
C GLU A 75 4.54 -3.52 -20.25
N GLY A 76 5.29 -2.51 -20.64
CA GLY A 76 5.19 -1.18 -20.06
C GLY A 76 5.77 -1.03 -18.64
N THR A 77 5.91 0.20 -18.19
CA THR A 77 6.34 0.54 -16.83
C THR A 77 5.13 0.45 -15.90
N LYS A 78 5.19 -0.43 -14.91
CA LYS A 78 4.21 -0.47 -13.81
C LYS A 78 4.79 0.18 -12.57
N PHE A 79 3.93 0.79 -11.78
CA PHE A 79 4.30 1.53 -10.58
C PHE A 79 3.61 0.88 -9.39
N ALA A 80 4.31 0.78 -8.25
CA ALA A 80 3.64 0.56 -6.98
C ALA A 80 2.97 1.87 -6.55
N ASP A 81 1.79 1.80 -5.98
CA ASP A 81 1.08 3.01 -5.53
C ASP A 81 1.89 3.78 -4.50
N TYR A 82 2.58 3.06 -3.60
CA TYR A 82 3.50 3.66 -2.64
C TYR A 82 4.76 2.81 -2.48
N ALA A 83 5.89 3.49 -2.35
CA ALA A 83 7.13 2.90 -1.88
C ALA A 83 7.55 3.55 -0.56
N PHE A 84 7.75 2.73 0.46
CA PHE A 84 8.18 3.14 1.79
C PHE A 84 9.67 2.88 1.97
N TYR A 85 10.33 3.82 2.62
CA TYR A 85 11.78 3.78 2.80
C TYR A 85 12.17 3.99 4.26
N ILE A 86 13.21 3.31 4.68
CA ILE A 86 13.93 3.61 5.90
C ILE A 86 15.14 4.45 5.52
N ILE A 87 15.27 5.61 6.17
CA ILE A 87 16.35 6.58 5.95
C ILE A 87 17.24 6.60 7.18
N ASN A 88 18.54 6.32 6.99
CA ASN A 88 19.53 6.42 8.03
C ASN A 88 20.72 7.25 7.50
N GLY A 89 20.77 8.50 7.86
CA GLY A 89 21.72 9.46 7.32
C GLY A 89 21.53 9.62 5.81
N GLN A 90 22.56 9.29 5.02
CA GLN A 90 22.50 9.34 3.55
C GLN A 90 21.99 8.03 2.91
N ASN A 91 21.79 7.01 3.70
CA ASN A 91 21.32 5.72 3.21
C ASN A 91 19.80 5.67 3.18
N LYS A 92 19.22 5.51 2.00
CA LYS A 92 17.80 5.29 1.76
C LYS A 92 17.59 3.88 1.21
N LYS A 93 16.83 3.04 1.92
CA LYS A 93 16.53 1.66 1.52
C LYS A 93 15.02 1.44 1.48
N HIS A 94 14.55 0.71 0.48
CA HIS A 94 13.15 0.27 0.45
C HIS A 94 12.84 -0.58 1.68
N ALA A 95 11.74 -0.29 2.32
CA ALA A 95 11.19 -1.06 3.44
C ALA A 95 10.13 -2.04 2.94
N PHE A 96 9.11 -1.54 2.27
CA PHE A 96 8.03 -2.30 1.66
C PHE A 96 7.30 -1.46 0.60
N PHE A 97 6.52 -2.11 -0.23
CA PHE A 97 5.57 -1.47 -1.15
C PHE A 97 4.15 -1.59 -0.63
N VAL A 98 3.29 -0.67 -1.05
CA VAL A 98 1.85 -0.75 -0.86
C VAL A 98 1.16 -0.65 -2.20
N GLU A 99 0.29 -1.60 -2.45
CA GLU A 99 -0.67 -1.59 -3.54
C GLU A 99 -2.04 -1.26 -2.96
N ALA A 100 -2.66 -0.23 -3.46
CA ALA A 100 -3.99 0.21 -3.06
C ALA A 100 -5.03 -0.31 -4.05
N LYS A 101 -6.22 -0.56 -3.56
CA LYS A 101 -7.38 -0.85 -4.39
C LYS A 101 -8.59 -0.07 -3.90
N GLN A 102 -9.54 0.18 -4.79
CA GLN A 102 -10.82 0.73 -4.37
C GLN A 102 -11.64 -0.32 -3.62
N PRO A 103 -12.47 0.04 -2.62
CA PRO A 103 -13.19 -0.91 -1.78
C PRO A 103 -14.22 -1.78 -2.53
N SER A 104 -14.61 -1.39 -3.74
CA SER A 104 -15.51 -2.20 -4.59
C SER A 104 -14.81 -3.35 -5.33
N VAL A 105 -13.49 -3.49 -5.22
CA VAL A 105 -12.70 -4.55 -5.83
C VAL A 105 -12.47 -5.67 -4.82
N GLU A 106 -12.64 -6.93 -5.26
CA GLU A 106 -12.27 -8.09 -4.46
C GLU A 106 -10.74 -8.23 -4.38
N ILE A 107 -10.15 -7.81 -3.27
CA ILE A 107 -8.69 -7.82 -3.11
C ILE A 107 -8.12 -9.19 -2.81
N LYS A 108 -8.92 -10.15 -2.36
CA LYS A 108 -8.50 -11.55 -2.14
C LYS A 108 -8.32 -12.34 -3.44
N SER A 109 -8.45 -11.69 -4.59
CA SER A 109 -8.22 -12.31 -5.88
C SER A 109 -6.72 -12.40 -6.22
N ALA A 110 -6.37 -13.33 -7.13
CA ALA A 110 -4.98 -13.60 -7.49
C ALA A 110 -4.23 -12.39 -8.10
N ILE A 111 -4.93 -11.51 -8.84
CA ILE A 111 -4.30 -10.43 -9.59
C ILE A 111 -3.66 -9.38 -8.67
N PRO A 112 -4.34 -8.80 -7.65
CA PRO A 112 -3.72 -7.87 -6.72
C PRO A 112 -2.51 -8.46 -5.99
N TYR A 113 -2.60 -9.71 -5.53
CA TYR A 113 -1.47 -10.39 -4.88
C TYR A 113 -0.27 -10.58 -5.80
N LEU A 114 -0.53 -10.91 -7.08
CA LEU A 114 0.53 -11.04 -8.08
C LEU A 114 1.25 -9.70 -8.30
N GLN A 115 0.51 -8.59 -8.38
CA GLN A 115 1.09 -7.25 -8.52
C GLN A 115 2.05 -6.96 -7.37
N VAL A 116 1.58 -7.12 -6.13
CA VAL A 116 2.35 -6.87 -4.90
C VAL A 116 3.62 -7.71 -4.85
N LYS A 117 3.53 -9.02 -5.10
CA LYS A 117 4.69 -9.92 -5.10
C LYS A 117 5.70 -9.58 -6.19
N ASN A 118 5.24 -9.19 -7.37
CA ASN A 118 6.12 -8.79 -8.47
C ASN A 118 6.95 -7.57 -8.11
N TYR A 119 6.35 -6.52 -7.52
CA TYR A 119 7.10 -5.33 -7.09
C TYR A 119 8.18 -5.69 -6.06
N ALA A 120 7.81 -6.44 -5.04
CA ALA A 120 8.73 -6.85 -3.98
C ALA A 120 9.90 -7.68 -4.51
N LYS A 121 9.65 -8.61 -5.43
CA LYS A 121 10.66 -9.48 -6.03
C LYS A 121 11.80 -8.69 -6.69
N TYR A 122 11.49 -7.63 -7.41
CA TYR A 122 12.51 -6.81 -8.09
C TYR A 122 13.46 -6.11 -7.12
N LYS A 123 12.99 -5.82 -5.91
CA LYS A 123 13.78 -5.14 -4.88
C LYS A 123 14.28 -6.08 -3.79
N GLY A 124 13.97 -7.37 -3.88
CA GLY A 124 14.34 -8.34 -2.85
C GLY A 124 13.69 -8.07 -1.50
N LEU A 125 12.48 -7.49 -1.50
CA LEU A 125 11.76 -7.16 -0.27
C LEU A 125 11.05 -8.38 0.29
N PRO A 126 11.10 -8.61 1.60
CA PRO A 126 10.46 -9.76 2.23
C PRO A 126 8.94 -9.62 2.34
N ILE A 127 8.44 -8.39 2.42
CA ILE A 127 7.02 -8.08 2.60
C ILE A 127 6.57 -6.94 1.69
N SER A 128 5.28 -6.91 1.40
CA SER A 128 4.54 -5.77 0.86
C SER A 128 3.13 -5.76 1.43
N VAL A 129 2.42 -4.67 1.22
CA VAL A 129 1.05 -4.46 1.71
C VAL A 129 0.10 -4.38 0.53
N LEU A 130 -1.06 -5.01 0.67
CA LEU A 130 -2.20 -4.86 -0.22
C LEU A 130 -3.39 -4.39 0.61
N THR A 131 -4.03 -3.29 0.24
CA THR A 131 -5.13 -2.72 1.03
C THR A 131 -6.14 -1.98 0.16
N ASP A 132 -7.42 -2.05 0.55
CA ASP A 132 -8.50 -1.21 0.07
C ASP A 132 -9.09 -0.34 1.20
N PHE A 133 -8.38 -0.25 2.31
CA PHE A 133 -8.74 0.32 3.61
C PHE A 133 -9.66 -0.57 4.45
N GLU A 134 -10.69 -1.19 3.87
CA GLU A 134 -11.53 -2.19 4.57
C GLU A 134 -10.72 -3.42 5.00
N GLN A 135 -9.76 -3.81 4.16
CA GLN A 135 -8.86 -4.92 4.39
C GLN A 135 -7.41 -4.47 4.28
N PHE A 136 -6.56 -5.00 5.15
CA PHE A 136 -5.14 -4.72 5.19
C PHE A 136 -4.35 -6.02 5.25
N HIS A 137 -3.70 -6.38 4.14
CA HIS A 137 -2.99 -7.63 3.98
C HIS A 137 -1.49 -7.39 3.96
N ILE A 138 -0.75 -8.01 4.87
CA ILE A 138 0.71 -8.08 4.82
C ILE A 138 1.07 -9.35 4.04
N VAL A 139 1.65 -9.16 2.86
CA VAL A 139 1.95 -10.24 1.92
C VAL A 139 3.41 -10.67 2.09
N ASP A 140 3.64 -11.95 2.39
CA ASP A 140 4.99 -12.55 2.38
C ASP A 140 5.47 -12.69 0.93
N CYS A 141 6.53 -11.95 0.60
CA CYS A 141 7.11 -11.90 -0.74
C CYS A 141 8.38 -12.75 -0.90
N ARG A 142 8.81 -13.46 0.15
CA ARG A 142 10.00 -14.33 0.13
C ARG A 142 9.76 -15.61 -0.68
N THR A 143 8.52 -16.08 -0.72
CA THR A 143 8.16 -17.28 -1.48
C THR A 143 7.88 -16.95 -2.93
N PRO A 144 8.35 -17.78 -3.89
CA PRO A 144 7.98 -17.61 -5.29
C PRO A 144 6.46 -17.63 -5.46
N PHE A 145 5.96 -16.75 -6.32
CA PHE A 145 4.55 -16.77 -6.67
C PHE A 145 4.22 -18.04 -7.47
N SER A 146 3.23 -18.79 -7.00
CA SER A 146 2.55 -19.80 -7.79
C SER A 146 1.11 -19.36 -7.99
N PRO A 147 0.57 -19.30 -9.22
CA PRO A 147 -0.83 -19.01 -9.46
C PRO A 147 -1.79 -19.91 -8.68
N LYS A 148 -1.40 -21.17 -8.43
CA LYS A 148 -2.14 -22.10 -7.59
C LYS A 148 -2.20 -21.63 -6.13
N HIS A 149 -1.11 -21.19 -5.55
CA HIS A 149 -1.05 -20.73 -4.16
C HIS A 149 -1.83 -19.43 -3.94
N ALA A 150 -1.96 -18.56 -4.95
CA ALA A 150 -2.78 -17.36 -4.84
C ALA A 150 -4.29 -17.69 -4.77
N LEU A 151 -4.71 -18.82 -5.33
CA LEU A 151 -6.09 -19.28 -5.30
C LEU A 151 -6.40 -20.17 -4.09
N GLU A 152 -5.39 -20.86 -3.55
CA GLU A 152 -5.53 -21.80 -2.43
C GLU A 152 -5.33 -21.13 -1.06
N GLY A 153 -5.10 -19.81 -1.03
CA GLY A 153 -5.06 -19.01 0.19
C GLY A 153 -4.06 -19.56 1.22
N ASP A 154 -2.80 -19.19 1.08
CA ASP A 154 -1.83 -19.34 2.17
C ASP A 154 -2.18 -18.33 3.29
N HIS A 155 -3.43 -18.40 3.76
CA HIS A 155 -3.92 -17.71 4.94
C HIS A 155 -3.56 -18.55 6.17
N LYS A 156 -2.30 -18.61 6.50
CA LYS A 156 -1.91 -18.92 7.88
C LYS A 156 -2.09 -17.63 8.67
N GLU A 157 -3.22 -17.59 9.40
CA GLU A 157 -3.44 -16.69 10.53
C GLU A 157 -2.30 -16.77 11.53
#